data_142c95331aa0a5cb59353f6af81ff233
#
_entry.id   142c95331aa0a5cb59353f6af81ff233
#
_cell.length_a   1.000
_cell.length_b   1.000
_cell.length_c   1.000
_cell.angle_alpha   90.00
_cell.angle_beta   90.00
_cell.angle_gamma   90.00
#
_symmetry.space_group_name_H-M   'P 1'
#
loop_
_entity.id
_entity.type
_entity.pdbx_description
1 polymer ?
#
loop_
_entity_poly.entity_id
_entity_poly.type
_entity_poly.pdbx_seq_one_letter_code
_entity_poly.pdbx_strand_id
1 'polypeptide(L)'
;VILSLIIFYWLMRPPMGDLEHMAQFLSITAVISIGIGYGAYRLNWLERAPSLRWVLLGTYILASLLTFFNVWLTARLMFASEHDLLLATVLLLFAGGIAVVLGSFFTSTLIERIKRLESAAKSIESGNLSARADIPGNDEIAMLAKSFNQMAQKIQTADQKQKDLESLRRDLVAWAGHDLRTPLASIRLLVEALSDGVVSDPDIISNYLNQTKKHVDNLSLLVDDLFQISQLDAGGIPLSLESASLSDLISDTLESFSGIAAQKGVVLSGSAGKDVDPINIDVLWLGRAINNLVSNAIRYTSNGGSVTLCAERVADNISVSVRDTGEGILPDDIAHVFERFFRGEKSRNRISGGSGLGLAIAKGIIEAHHGNIWVESVPGQGTIFSFTLPKN
;
A
#
# COMPACT_ATOMS: atom_id res chain seq x y z
N VAL A 1 -21.46 -49.89 20.69
CA VAL A 1 -21.86 -51.23 21.17
C VAL A 1 -21.84 -51.28 22.68
N ILE A 2 -20.70 -51.11 23.37
CA ILE A 2 -20.58 -51.22 24.83
C ILE A 2 -21.60 -50.32 25.56
N LEU A 3 -21.67 -49.05 25.21
CA LEU A 3 -22.60 -48.10 25.81
C LEU A 3 -24.08 -48.52 25.59
N SER A 4 -24.40 -48.98 24.39
CA SER A 4 -25.75 -49.46 24.06
C SER A 4 -26.13 -50.69 24.88
N LEU A 5 -25.22 -51.63 25.11
CA LEU A 5 -25.43 -52.82 25.96
C LEU A 5 -25.59 -52.45 27.44
N ILE A 6 -24.82 -51.49 27.93
CA ILE A 6 -24.96 -50.97 29.30
C ILE A 6 -26.34 -50.34 29.52
N ILE A 7 -26.78 -49.49 28.55
CA ILE A 7 -28.10 -48.85 28.61
C ILE A 7 -29.22 -49.91 28.56
N PHE A 8 -29.10 -50.88 27.67
CA PHE A 8 -30.08 -51.95 27.54
C PHE A 8 -30.21 -52.81 28.83
N TYR A 9 -29.03 -53.16 29.39
CA TYR A 9 -29.02 -53.93 30.65
C TYR A 9 -29.64 -53.13 31.80
N TRP A 10 -29.32 -51.84 31.92
CA TRP A 10 -29.82 -51.03 33.02
C TRP A 10 -31.32 -50.72 32.89
N LEU A 11 -31.84 -50.59 31.67
CA LEU A 11 -33.24 -50.23 31.40
C LEU A 11 -34.16 -51.44 31.47
N MET A 12 -33.75 -52.56 30.88
CA MET A 12 -34.64 -53.76 30.66
C MET A 12 -34.29 -54.96 31.52
N ARG A 13 -33.11 -55.02 32.15
CA ARG A 13 -32.63 -56.16 32.94
C ARG A 13 -32.89 -57.51 32.24
N PRO A 14 -32.48 -57.71 31.00
CA PRO A 14 -32.77 -58.87 30.19
C PRO A 14 -32.08 -60.12 30.75
N PRO A 15 -32.58 -61.37 30.42
CA PRO A 15 -31.83 -62.58 30.62
C PRO A 15 -30.46 -62.54 29.95
N MET A 16 -29.45 -63.20 30.50
CA MET A 16 -28.07 -63.17 29.97
C MET A 16 -27.99 -63.68 28.53
N GLY A 17 -28.84 -64.62 28.08
CA GLY A 17 -28.88 -65.05 26.68
C GLY A 17 -29.27 -63.95 25.69
N ASP A 18 -30.21 -63.08 26.03
CA ASP A 18 -30.65 -61.97 25.18
C ASP A 18 -29.58 -60.90 25.10
N LEU A 19 -28.82 -60.68 26.17
CA LEU A 19 -27.69 -59.73 26.19
C LEU A 19 -26.55 -60.21 25.27
N GLU A 20 -26.22 -61.49 25.27
CA GLU A 20 -25.24 -62.11 24.38
C GLU A 20 -25.65 -61.99 22.90
N HIS A 21 -26.89 -62.30 22.58
CA HIS A 21 -27.41 -62.18 21.21
C HIS A 21 -27.38 -60.73 20.74
N MET A 22 -27.81 -59.78 21.58
CA MET A 22 -27.74 -58.35 21.26
C MET A 22 -26.30 -57.84 21.05
N ALA A 23 -25.38 -58.35 21.90
CA ALA A 23 -23.94 -57.96 21.74
C ALA A 23 -23.36 -58.47 20.42
N GLN A 24 -23.70 -59.72 20.04
CA GLN A 24 -23.27 -60.29 18.76
C GLN A 24 -23.82 -59.51 17.56
N PHE A 25 -25.12 -59.22 17.52
CA PHE A 25 -25.79 -58.57 16.42
C PHE A 25 -25.28 -57.09 16.28
N LEU A 26 -25.18 -56.34 17.37
CA LEU A 26 -24.65 -55.01 17.36
C LEU A 26 -23.18 -54.97 16.92
N SER A 27 -22.39 -55.98 17.30
CA SER A 27 -20.99 -56.06 16.88
C SER A 27 -20.86 -56.35 15.37
N ILE A 28 -21.64 -57.31 14.85
CA ILE A 28 -21.65 -57.66 13.44
C ILE A 28 -22.08 -56.45 12.58
N THR A 29 -23.19 -55.83 12.94
CA THR A 29 -23.71 -54.68 12.20
C THR A 29 -22.78 -53.45 12.28
N ALA A 30 -22.10 -53.23 13.41
CA ALA A 30 -21.10 -52.20 13.56
C ALA A 30 -19.89 -52.45 12.63
N VAL A 31 -19.38 -53.68 12.58
CA VAL A 31 -18.27 -54.05 11.69
C VAL A 31 -18.65 -53.85 10.21
N ILE A 32 -19.87 -54.27 9.83
CA ILE A 32 -20.36 -54.04 8.45
C ILE A 32 -20.44 -52.52 8.14
N SER A 33 -21.00 -51.73 9.05
CA SER A 33 -21.15 -50.27 8.87
C SER A 33 -19.80 -49.55 8.76
N ILE A 34 -18.84 -49.93 9.61
CA ILE A 34 -17.47 -49.40 9.53
C ILE A 34 -16.80 -49.83 8.22
N GLY A 35 -16.99 -51.09 7.80
CA GLY A 35 -16.47 -51.61 6.54
C GLY A 35 -16.98 -50.85 5.31
N ILE A 36 -18.29 -50.54 5.27
CA ILE A 36 -18.92 -49.78 4.20
C ILE A 36 -18.40 -48.31 4.22
N GLY A 37 -18.32 -47.69 5.40
CA GLY A 37 -17.78 -46.33 5.54
C GLY A 37 -16.31 -46.22 5.10
N TYR A 38 -15.48 -47.20 5.52
CA TYR A 38 -14.09 -47.30 5.11
C TYR A 38 -13.94 -47.57 3.60
N GLY A 39 -14.78 -48.42 3.04
CA GLY A 39 -14.83 -48.68 1.60
C GLY A 39 -15.17 -47.41 0.79
N ALA A 40 -16.17 -46.66 1.23
CA ALA A 40 -16.53 -45.38 0.60
C ALA A 40 -15.38 -44.36 0.66
N TYR A 41 -14.67 -44.30 1.79
CA TYR A 41 -13.48 -43.47 1.95
C TYR A 41 -12.35 -43.92 1.01
N ARG A 42 -12.01 -45.22 0.98
CA ARG A 42 -10.91 -45.77 0.17
C ARG A 42 -11.15 -45.67 -1.35
N LEU A 43 -12.40 -45.69 -1.78
CA LEU A 43 -12.79 -45.52 -3.17
C LEU A 43 -12.74 -44.04 -3.63
N ASN A 44 -12.32 -43.14 -2.77
CA ASN A 44 -12.28 -41.69 -3.02
C ASN A 44 -13.63 -41.17 -3.55
N TRP A 45 -14.72 -41.66 -3.00
CA TRP A 45 -16.06 -41.25 -3.43
C TRP A 45 -16.29 -39.75 -3.27
N LEU A 46 -15.67 -39.17 -2.24
CA LEU A 46 -15.67 -37.71 -1.97
C LEU A 46 -15.07 -36.90 -3.14
N GLU A 47 -14.00 -37.40 -3.78
CA GLU A 47 -13.32 -36.73 -4.88
C GLU A 47 -14.01 -36.89 -6.24
N ARG A 48 -14.78 -38.00 -6.40
CA ARG A 48 -15.50 -38.32 -7.64
C ARG A 48 -16.88 -37.68 -7.74
N ALA A 49 -17.37 -37.13 -6.64
CA ALA A 49 -18.69 -36.50 -6.65
C ALA A 49 -18.67 -35.15 -7.44
N PRO A 50 -19.66 -34.87 -8.29
CA PRO A 50 -19.71 -33.71 -9.16
C PRO A 50 -19.84 -32.40 -8.39
N SER A 51 -20.23 -32.42 -7.12
CA SER A 51 -20.25 -31.26 -6.25
C SER A 51 -20.28 -31.64 -4.76
N LEU A 52 -19.82 -30.72 -3.89
CA LEU A 52 -19.86 -30.87 -2.43
C LEU A 52 -21.28 -31.17 -1.91
N ARG A 53 -22.32 -30.67 -2.60
CA ARG A 53 -23.72 -30.96 -2.28
C ARG A 53 -24.01 -32.46 -2.33
N TRP A 54 -23.57 -33.14 -3.37
CA TRP A 54 -23.78 -34.60 -3.52
C TRP A 54 -22.97 -35.39 -2.53
N VAL A 55 -21.80 -34.94 -2.15
CA VAL A 55 -21.00 -35.55 -1.08
C VAL A 55 -21.77 -35.51 0.25
N LEU A 56 -22.19 -34.34 0.67
CA LEU A 56 -22.88 -34.18 1.97
C LEU A 56 -24.23 -34.89 2.00
N LEU A 57 -25.05 -34.73 0.96
CA LEU A 57 -26.32 -35.46 0.87
C LEU A 57 -26.11 -36.97 0.82
N GLY A 58 -25.14 -37.45 0.07
CA GLY A 58 -24.80 -38.85 -0.04
C GLY A 58 -24.35 -39.47 1.30
N THR A 59 -23.56 -38.72 2.09
CA THR A 59 -23.17 -39.17 3.43
C THR A 59 -24.36 -39.27 4.40
N TYR A 60 -25.31 -38.31 4.36
CA TYR A 60 -26.53 -38.36 5.16
C TYR A 60 -27.43 -39.51 4.75
N ILE A 61 -27.63 -39.73 3.45
CA ILE A 61 -28.43 -40.87 2.94
C ILE A 61 -27.77 -42.18 3.33
N LEU A 62 -26.46 -42.33 3.15
CA LEU A 62 -25.73 -43.54 3.53
C LEU A 62 -25.84 -43.84 5.04
N ALA A 63 -25.60 -42.82 5.87
CA ALA A 63 -25.74 -42.94 7.32
C ALA A 63 -27.18 -43.36 7.74
N SER A 64 -28.20 -42.75 7.12
CA SER A 64 -29.61 -43.06 7.37
C SER A 64 -29.94 -44.49 6.94
N LEU A 65 -29.48 -44.94 5.78
CA LEU A 65 -29.67 -46.34 5.31
C LEU A 65 -28.97 -47.35 6.20
N LEU A 66 -27.75 -47.06 6.64
CA LEU A 66 -27.01 -47.93 7.57
C LEU A 66 -27.72 -48.01 8.92
N THR A 67 -28.22 -46.91 9.45
CA THR A 67 -28.98 -46.88 10.69
C THR A 67 -30.27 -47.67 10.55
N PHE A 68 -31.02 -47.44 9.47
CA PHE A 68 -32.23 -48.21 9.15
C PHE A 68 -31.93 -49.72 9.12
N PHE A 69 -30.94 -50.14 8.35
CA PHE A 69 -30.54 -51.54 8.21
C PHE A 69 -30.15 -52.17 9.56
N ASN A 70 -29.33 -51.47 10.34
CA ASN A 70 -28.92 -51.93 11.68
C ASN A 70 -30.12 -52.19 12.60
N VAL A 71 -31.03 -51.20 12.72
CA VAL A 71 -32.18 -51.31 13.63
C VAL A 71 -33.16 -52.34 13.12
N TRP A 72 -33.45 -52.37 11.82
CA TRP A 72 -34.36 -53.33 11.21
C TRP A 72 -33.86 -54.79 11.38
N LEU A 73 -32.57 -55.04 11.10
CA LEU A 73 -31.97 -56.37 11.23
C LEU A 73 -31.97 -56.84 12.69
N THR A 74 -31.59 -55.95 13.62
CA THR A 74 -31.59 -56.27 15.05
C THR A 74 -33.00 -56.56 15.56
N ALA A 75 -34.00 -55.76 15.17
CA ALA A 75 -35.40 -55.98 15.56
C ALA A 75 -35.93 -57.30 15.02
N ARG A 76 -35.62 -57.67 13.77
CA ARG A 76 -36.04 -58.92 13.15
C ARG A 76 -35.41 -60.18 13.82
N LEU A 77 -34.15 -60.05 14.23
CA LEU A 77 -33.41 -61.16 14.86
C LEU A 77 -33.71 -61.35 16.37
N MET A 78 -34.24 -60.30 17.01
CA MET A 78 -34.59 -60.33 18.45
C MET A 78 -36.06 -60.66 18.73
N PHE A 79 -36.73 -61.41 17.85
CA PHE A 79 -38.09 -61.88 18.06
C PHE A 79 -39.18 -60.82 18.21
N ALA A 80 -39.02 -59.64 17.53
CA ALA A 80 -40.11 -58.68 17.43
C ALA A 80 -41.33 -59.30 16.73
N SER A 81 -42.54 -59.06 17.22
CA SER A 81 -43.75 -59.47 16.51
C SER A 81 -43.83 -58.86 15.14
N GLU A 82 -44.51 -59.45 14.14
CA GLU A 82 -44.66 -58.87 12.81
C GLU A 82 -45.26 -57.46 12.87
N HIS A 83 -46.13 -57.21 13.83
CA HIS A 83 -46.75 -55.93 14.08
C HIS A 83 -45.72 -54.90 14.58
N ASP A 84 -44.86 -55.26 15.52
CA ASP A 84 -43.81 -54.36 16.06
C ASP A 84 -42.71 -54.07 15.04
N LEU A 85 -42.37 -55.06 14.21
CA LEU A 85 -41.42 -54.90 13.10
C LEU A 85 -41.94 -53.91 12.05
N LEU A 86 -43.25 -53.97 11.73
CA LEU A 86 -43.89 -53.04 10.79
C LEU A 86 -43.91 -51.63 11.35
N LEU A 87 -44.26 -51.47 12.62
CA LEU A 87 -44.27 -50.20 13.31
C LEU A 87 -42.85 -49.57 13.38
N ALA A 88 -41.86 -50.37 13.76
CA ALA A 88 -40.45 -49.96 13.78
C ALA A 88 -39.97 -49.53 12.38
N THR A 89 -40.35 -50.26 11.34
CA THR A 89 -40.01 -49.93 9.95
C THR A 89 -40.56 -48.56 9.51
N VAL A 90 -41.87 -48.32 9.83
CA VAL A 90 -42.51 -47.02 9.50
C VAL A 90 -41.85 -45.87 10.25
N LEU A 91 -41.55 -46.05 11.55
CA LEU A 91 -40.89 -45.00 12.34
C LEU A 91 -39.47 -44.71 11.86
N LEU A 92 -38.72 -45.75 11.46
CA LEU A 92 -37.37 -45.58 10.90
C LEU A 92 -37.36 -44.88 9.56
N LEU A 93 -38.30 -45.18 8.67
CA LEU A 93 -38.49 -44.50 7.40
C LEU A 93 -38.80 -43.02 7.61
N PHE A 94 -39.71 -42.74 8.57
CA PHE A 94 -40.04 -41.37 8.93
C PHE A 94 -38.84 -40.58 9.50
N ALA A 95 -38.11 -41.19 10.46
CA ALA A 95 -36.91 -40.60 11.04
C ALA A 95 -35.82 -40.36 9.98
N GLY A 96 -35.62 -41.34 9.07
CA GLY A 96 -34.70 -41.21 7.94
C GLY A 96 -35.07 -40.09 6.99
N GLY A 97 -36.37 -39.93 6.70
CA GLY A 97 -36.88 -38.83 5.91
C GLY A 97 -36.58 -37.46 6.54
N ILE A 98 -36.82 -37.31 7.84
CA ILE A 98 -36.47 -36.08 8.59
C ILE A 98 -34.96 -35.80 8.51
N ALA A 99 -34.12 -36.81 8.71
CA ALA A 99 -32.66 -36.66 8.68
C ALA A 99 -32.17 -36.17 7.33
N VAL A 100 -32.72 -36.68 6.21
CA VAL A 100 -32.39 -36.24 4.85
C VAL A 100 -32.82 -34.80 4.61
N VAL A 101 -34.03 -34.40 5.04
CA VAL A 101 -34.53 -33.04 4.90
C VAL A 101 -33.67 -32.03 5.66
N LEU A 102 -33.39 -32.29 6.93
CA LEU A 102 -32.53 -31.48 7.77
C LEU A 102 -31.10 -31.39 7.18
N GLY A 103 -30.54 -32.53 6.78
CA GLY A 103 -29.22 -32.62 6.16
C GLY A 103 -29.15 -31.80 4.86
N SER A 104 -30.20 -31.80 4.03
CA SER A 104 -30.25 -31.01 2.82
C SER A 104 -30.30 -29.49 3.11
N PHE A 105 -31.02 -29.08 4.17
CA PHE A 105 -31.10 -27.68 4.60
C PHE A 105 -29.75 -27.17 5.09
N PHE A 106 -29.07 -27.89 5.99
CA PHE A 106 -27.75 -27.49 6.45
C PHE A 106 -26.71 -27.49 5.33
N THR A 107 -26.76 -28.48 4.43
CA THR A 107 -25.88 -28.59 3.27
C THR A 107 -26.03 -27.37 2.35
N SER A 108 -27.26 -26.94 2.04
CA SER A 108 -27.52 -25.80 1.16
C SER A 108 -26.99 -24.49 1.75
N THR A 109 -27.13 -24.30 3.06
CA THR A 109 -26.60 -23.12 3.77
C THR A 109 -25.08 -23.04 3.69
N LEU A 110 -24.38 -24.14 3.92
CA LEU A 110 -22.91 -24.19 3.82
C LEU A 110 -22.41 -23.90 2.40
N ILE A 111 -23.05 -24.55 1.41
CA ILE A 111 -22.67 -24.37 0.00
C ILE A 111 -22.88 -22.94 -0.47
N GLU A 112 -23.98 -22.30 -0.05
CA GLU A 112 -24.22 -20.91 -0.40
C GLU A 112 -23.10 -19.98 0.10
N ARG A 113 -22.64 -20.19 1.34
CA ARG A 113 -21.53 -19.40 1.92
C ARG A 113 -20.22 -19.61 1.15
N ILE A 114 -19.89 -20.85 0.77
CA ILE A 114 -18.70 -21.15 -0.05
C ILE A 114 -18.82 -20.51 -1.44
N LYS A 115 -20.00 -20.56 -2.08
CA LYS A 115 -20.23 -19.92 -3.37
C LYS A 115 -20.08 -18.39 -3.33
N ARG A 116 -20.47 -17.76 -2.22
CA ARG A 116 -20.21 -16.32 -2.05
C ARG A 116 -18.73 -16.01 -2.03
N LEU A 117 -17.91 -16.82 -1.37
CA LEU A 117 -16.45 -16.69 -1.37
C LEU A 117 -15.87 -16.90 -2.77
N GLU A 118 -16.31 -17.94 -3.49
CA GLU A 118 -15.91 -18.22 -4.87
C GLU A 118 -16.26 -17.05 -5.80
N SER A 119 -17.48 -16.52 -5.69
CA SER A 119 -17.93 -15.38 -6.49
C SER A 119 -17.09 -14.13 -6.24
N ALA A 120 -16.76 -13.85 -4.97
CA ALA A 120 -15.87 -12.74 -4.63
C ALA A 120 -14.46 -12.94 -5.23
N ALA A 121 -13.93 -14.17 -5.18
CA ALA A 121 -12.64 -14.50 -5.78
C ALA A 121 -12.63 -14.31 -7.29
N LYS A 122 -13.66 -14.79 -8.00
CA LYS A 122 -13.82 -14.59 -9.45
C LYS A 122 -13.99 -13.10 -9.82
N SER A 123 -14.64 -12.32 -8.98
CA SER A 123 -14.75 -10.88 -9.18
C SER A 123 -13.41 -10.18 -9.09
N ILE A 124 -12.54 -10.58 -8.15
CA ILE A 124 -11.17 -10.07 -8.04
C ILE A 124 -10.33 -10.49 -9.24
N GLU A 125 -10.43 -11.76 -9.67
CA GLU A 125 -9.75 -12.28 -10.86
C GLU A 125 -10.11 -11.48 -12.12
N SER A 126 -11.38 -11.09 -12.25
CA SER A 126 -11.85 -10.26 -13.37
C SER A 126 -11.48 -8.77 -13.28
N GLY A 127 -10.70 -8.37 -12.25
CA GLY A 127 -10.20 -7.00 -12.08
C GLY A 127 -11.00 -6.12 -11.12
N ASN A 128 -12.11 -6.61 -10.56
CA ASN A 128 -12.84 -5.88 -9.53
C ASN A 128 -12.20 -6.10 -8.14
N LEU A 129 -11.12 -5.37 -7.86
CA LEU A 129 -10.36 -5.48 -6.62
C LEU A 129 -11.12 -4.97 -5.38
N SER A 130 -12.27 -4.30 -5.55
CA SER A 130 -13.12 -3.86 -4.44
C SER A 130 -14.09 -4.94 -3.95
N ALA A 131 -14.20 -6.07 -4.66
CA ALA A 131 -15.05 -7.18 -4.25
C ALA A 131 -14.63 -7.74 -2.89
N ARG A 132 -15.62 -8.05 -2.05
CA ARG A 132 -15.41 -8.66 -0.73
C ARG A 132 -16.39 -9.80 -0.51
N ALA A 133 -15.97 -10.80 0.23
CA ALA A 133 -16.82 -11.90 0.66
C ALA A 133 -17.50 -11.50 1.99
N ASP A 134 -18.78 -11.13 1.91
CA ASP A 134 -19.59 -10.86 3.11
C ASP A 134 -20.23 -12.16 3.61
N ILE A 135 -19.56 -12.80 4.57
CA ILE A 135 -19.97 -14.07 5.17
C ILE A 135 -20.06 -13.86 6.68
N PRO A 136 -21.27 -13.72 7.23
CA PRO A 136 -21.48 -13.53 8.65
C PRO A 136 -21.20 -14.83 9.43
N GLY A 137 -20.73 -14.68 10.68
CA GLY A 137 -20.48 -15.79 11.61
C GLY A 137 -19.11 -15.73 12.25
N ASN A 138 -18.82 -16.71 13.12
CA ASN A 138 -17.56 -16.85 13.84
C ASN A 138 -16.93 -18.24 13.64
N ASP A 139 -17.38 -18.97 12.62
CA ASP A 139 -16.86 -20.28 12.24
C ASP A 139 -15.66 -20.18 11.29
N GLU A 140 -15.12 -21.32 10.89
CA GLU A 140 -13.94 -21.44 10.03
C GLU A 140 -14.16 -20.79 8.65
N ILE A 141 -15.40 -20.82 8.14
CA ILE A 141 -15.73 -20.21 6.84
C ILE A 141 -15.73 -18.69 6.94
N ALA A 142 -16.25 -18.13 8.04
CA ALA A 142 -16.20 -16.69 8.30
C ALA A 142 -14.77 -16.21 8.55
N MET A 143 -13.94 -17.00 9.24
CA MET A 143 -12.50 -16.71 9.40
C MET A 143 -11.76 -16.74 8.07
N LEU A 144 -12.06 -17.70 7.20
CA LEU A 144 -11.49 -17.77 5.84
C LEU A 144 -11.91 -16.56 5.01
N ALA A 145 -13.18 -16.14 5.06
CA ALA A 145 -13.66 -14.95 4.38
C ALA A 145 -12.97 -13.67 4.88
N LYS A 146 -12.71 -13.56 6.18
CA LYS A 146 -11.96 -12.43 6.76
C LYS A 146 -10.52 -12.41 6.24
N SER A 147 -9.84 -13.55 6.21
CA SER A 147 -8.48 -13.67 5.69
C SER A 147 -8.42 -13.34 4.19
N PHE A 148 -9.40 -13.82 3.42
CA PHE A 148 -9.57 -13.49 2.01
C PHE A 148 -9.75 -11.98 1.81
N ASN A 149 -10.63 -11.33 2.59
CA ASN A 149 -10.86 -9.89 2.50
C ASN A 149 -9.60 -9.07 2.85
N GLN A 150 -8.79 -9.53 3.82
CA GLN A 150 -7.50 -8.90 4.12
C GLN A 150 -6.50 -9.01 2.97
N MET A 151 -6.44 -10.18 2.33
CA MET A 151 -5.62 -10.39 1.12
C MET A 151 -6.10 -9.49 -0.03
N ALA A 152 -7.41 -9.45 -0.29
CA ALA A 152 -8.02 -8.58 -1.31
C ALA A 152 -7.70 -7.10 -1.06
N GLN A 153 -7.73 -6.66 0.20
CA GLN A 153 -7.34 -5.30 0.56
C GLN A 153 -5.88 -5.00 0.26
N LYS A 154 -4.98 -5.92 0.57
CA LYS A 154 -3.55 -5.75 0.26
C LYS A 154 -3.30 -5.67 -1.24
N ILE A 155 -3.95 -6.52 -2.04
CA ILE A 155 -3.85 -6.48 -3.51
C ILE A 155 -4.37 -5.15 -4.05
N GLN A 156 -5.53 -4.69 -3.59
CA GLN A 156 -6.09 -3.41 -4.00
C GLN A 156 -5.16 -2.23 -3.69
N THR A 157 -4.58 -2.21 -2.49
CA THR A 157 -3.63 -1.16 -2.08
C THR A 157 -2.36 -1.21 -2.92
N ALA A 158 -1.84 -2.41 -3.23
CA ALA A 158 -0.66 -2.57 -4.08
C ALA A 158 -0.91 -2.12 -5.52
N ASP A 159 -2.07 -2.48 -6.11
CA ASP A 159 -2.48 -2.06 -7.45
C ASP A 159 -2.63 -0.52 -7.54
N GLN A 160 -3.27 0.10 -6.53
CA GLN A 160 -3.39 1.56 -6.49
C GLN A 160 -2.02 2.23 -6.43
N LYS A 161 -1.15 1.76 -5.54
CA LYS A 161 0.22 2.28 -5.42
C LYS A 161 1.02 2.13 -6.72
N GLN A 162 0.83 1.01 -7.43
CA GLN A 162 1.47 0.81 -8.73
C GLN A 162 0.96 1.80 -9.77
N LYS A 163 -0.36 2.03 -9.84
CA LYS A 163 -0.96 3.01 -10.76
C LYS A 163 -0.50 4.43 -10.48
N ASP A 164 -0.38 4.80 -9.20
CA ASP A 164 0.12 6.11 -8.78
C ASP A 164 1.58 6.29 -9.22
N LEU A 165 2.43 5.27 -9.06
CA LEU A 165 3.82 5.28 -9.53
C LEU A 165 3.93 5.36 -11.06
N GLU A 166 3.08 4.63 -11.80
CA GLU A 166 3.05 4.69 -13.26
C GLU A 166 2.58 6.05 -13.78
N SER A 167 1.59 6.67 -13.12
CA SER A 167 1.15 8.03 -13.45
C SER A 167 2.28 9.02 -13.23
N LEU A 168 2.91 8.97 -12.05
CA LEU A 168 4.04 9.83 -11.70
C LEU A 168 5.20 9.69 -12.70
N ARG A 169 5.52 8.46 -13.11
CA ARG A 169 6.56 8.21 -14.13
C ARG A 169 6.21 8.82 -15.48
N ARG A 170 4.95 8.73 -15.92
CA ARG A 170 4.48 9.32 -17.18
C ARG A 170 4.58 10.84 -17.13
N ASP A 171 4.13 11.45 -16.03
CA ASP A 171 4.17 12.89 -15.83
C ASP A 171 5.60 13.42 -15.84
N LEU A 172 6.51 12.68 -15.18
CA LEU A 172 7.94 12.98 -15.17
C LEU A 172 8.56 12.97 -16.58
N VAL A 173 8.25 11.93 -17.38
CA VAL A 173 8.77 11.84 -18.77
C VAL A 173 8.19 12.94 -19.65
N ALA A 174 6.89 13.24 -19.53
CA ALA A 174 6.23 14.28 -20.29
C ALA A 174 6.80 15.66 -19.96
N TRP A 175 6.97 15.94 -18.68
CA TRP A 175 7.54 17.19 -18.19
C TRP A 175 9.00 17.36 -18.63
N ALA A 176 9.85 16.33 -18.38
CA ALA A 176 11.25 16.37 -18.80
C ALA A 176 11.38 16.61 -20.31
N GLY A 177 10.55 15.96 -21.12
CA GLY A 177 10.53 16.17 -22.57
C GLY A 177 10.17 17.59 -22.99
N HIS A 178 9.27 18.26 -22.28
CA HIS A 178 8.90 19.65 -22.55
C HIS A 178 9.97 20.64 -22.09
N ASP A 179 10.43 20.53 -20.85
CA ASP A 179 11.32 21.52 -20.23
C ASP A 179 12.78 21.39 -20.69
N LEU A 180 13.20 20.23 -21.21
CA LEU A 180 14.49 20.07 -21.90
C LEU A 180 14.43 20.58 -23.33
N ARG A 181 13.31 20.47 -24.04
CA ARG A 181 13.17 20.90 -25.43
C ARG A 181 13.29 22.41 -25.60
N THR A 182 12.76 23.19 -24.67
CA THR A 182 12.74 24.65 -24.75
C THR A 182 14.14 25.26 -24.73
N PRO A 183 15.02 25.01 -23.75
CA PRO A 183 16.39 25.52 -23.75
C PRO A 183 17.22 24.99 -24.92
N LEU A 184 17.00 23.71 -25.32
CA LEU A 184 17.69 23.11 -26.45
C LEU A 184 17.35 23.83 -27.78
N ALA A 185 16.07 24.15 -28.01
CA ALA A 185 15.65 24.91 -29.17
C ALA A 185 16.25 26.33 -29.18
N SER A 186 16.33 26.99 -28.00
CA SER A 186 16.97 28.30 -27.87
C SER A 186 18.47 28.24 -28.17
N ILE A 187 19.19 27.26 -27.63
CA ILE A 187 20.60 27.01 -27.92
C ILE A 187 20.80 26.83 -29.43
N ARG A 188 19.99 25.98 -30.05
CA ARG A 188 20.07 25.74 -31.49
C ARG A 188 19.91 27.01 -32.31
N LEU A 189 18.88 27.82 -32.02
CA LEU A 189 18.65 29.09 -32.73
C LEU A 189 19.82 30.09 -32.61
N LEU A 190 20.37 30.22 -31.37
CA LEU A 190 21.51 31.11 -31.11
C LEU A 190 22.77 30.62 -31.86
N VAL A 191 23.03 29.33 -31.86
CA VAL A 191 24.18 28.74 -32.56
C VAL A 191 24.01 28.80 -34.07
N GLU A 192 22.83 28.56 -34.65
CA GLU A 192 22.51 28.69 -36.06
C GLU A 192 22.75 30.17 -36.52
N ALA A 193 22.25 31.16 -35.74
CA ALA A 193 22.46 32.57 -36.06
C ALA A 193 23.94 32.99 -36.07
N LEU A 194 24.76 32.40 -35.19
CA LEU A 194 26.21 32.61 -35.17
C LEU A 194 26.91 31.90 -36.34
N SER A 195 26.51 30.67 -36.64
CA SER A 195 27.11 29.84 -37.70
C SER A 195 26.83 30.37 -39.11
N ASP A 196 25.62 30.88 -39.34
CA ASP A 196 25.19 31.39 -40.64
C ASP A 196 25.69 32.81 -40.92
N GLY A 197 26.45 33.39 -39.98
CA GLY A 197 27.01 34.72 -40.15
C GLY A 197 25.97 35.85 -40.14
N VAL A 198 24.76 35.58 -39.69
CA VAL A 198 23.66 36.57 -39.56
C VAL A 198 24.03 37.67 -38.57
N VAL A 199 24.89 37.35 -37.60
CA VAL A 199 25.36 38.25 -36.57
C VAL A 199 26.85 38.42 -36.68
N SER A 200 27.28 39.68 -36.99
CA SER A 200 28.70 40.01 -37.19
C SER A 200 29.23 41.01 -36.15
N ASP A 201 28.35 41.56 -35.32
CA ASP A 201 28.70 42.49 -34.24
C ASP A 201 29.33 41.74 -33.05
N PRO A 202 30.55 42.06 -32.62
CA PRO A 202 31.24 41.40 -31.52
C PRO A 202 30.45 41.40 -30.19
N ASP A 203 29.73 42.49 -29.90
CA ASP A 203 28.95 42.60 -28.66
C ASP A 203 27.72 41.70 -28.69
N ILE A 204 27.07 41.56 -29.85
CA ILE A 204 25.94 40.66 -30.04
C ILE A 204 26.41 39.19 -30.00
N ILE A 205 27.55 38.89 -30.62
CA ILE A 205 28.18 37.55 -30.55
C ILE A 205 28.45 37.16 -29.10
N SER A 206 29.09 38.07 -28.33
CA SER A 206 29.35 37.82 -26.89
C SER A 206 28.07 37.60 -26.10
N ASN A 207 27.01 38.37 -26.38
CA ASN A 207 25.71 38.19 -25.72
C ASN A 207 25.08 36.84 -26.07
N TYR A 208 25.12 36.40 -27.33
CA TYR A 208 24.59 35.08 -27.76
C TYR A 208 25.35 33.93 -27.13
N LEU A 209 26.66 34.00 -27.04
CA LEU A 209 27.50 33.03 -26.36
C LEU A 209 27.16 32.97 -24.86
N ASN A 210 26.97 34.09 -24.19
CA ASN A 210 26.57 34.15 -22.79
C ASN A 210 25.17 33.60 -22.56
N GLN A 211 24.21 33.84 -23.47
CA GLN A 211 22.88 33.27 -23.40
C GLN A 211 22.93 31.75 -23.61
N THR A 212 23.71 31.29 -24.59
CA THR A 212 23.92 29.84 -24.84
C THR A 212 24.50 29.16 -23.62
N LYS A 213 25.53 29.75 -22.97
CA LYS A 213 26.10 29.23 -21.73
C LYS A 213 25.03 29.11 -20.63
N LYS A 214 24.22 30.16 -20.41
CA LYS A 214 23.13 30.14 -19.42
C LYS A 214 22.12 29.01 -19.71
N HIS A 215 21.78 28.76 -20.96
CA HIS A 215 20.87 27.68 -21.34
C HIS A 215 21.49 26.29 -21.08
N VAL A 216 22.79 26.10 -21.33
CA VAL A 216 23.53 24.87 -21.04
C VAL A 216 23.59 24.62 -19.52
N ASP A 217 23.93 25.65 -18.73
CA ASP A 217 23.97 25.57 -17.27
C ASP A 217 22.60 25.19 -16.69
N ASN A 218 21.52 25.79 -17.19
CA ASN A 218 20.16 25.46 -16.79
C ASN A 218 19.79 24.03 -17.18
N LEU A 219 20.20 23.55 -18.36
CA LEU A 219 19.96 22.19 -18.80
C LEU A 219 20.66 21.18 -17.89
N SER A 220 21.90 21.45 -17.49
CA SER A 220 22.65 20.61 -16.56
C SER A 220 21.95 20.52 -15.22
N LEU A 221 21.45 21.63 -14.66
CA LEU A 221 20.67 21.62 -13.43
C LEU A 221 19.39 20.80 -13.54
N LEU A 222 18.68 20.88 -14.68
CA LEU A 222 17.47 20.08 -14.93
C LEU A 222 17.77 18.57 -14.97
N VAL A 223 18.88 18.17 -15.58
CA VAL A 223 19.32 16.76 -15.63
C VAL A 223 19.69 16.28 -14.23
N ASP A 224 20.40 17.10 -13.47
CA ASP A 224 20.76 16.78 -12.08
C ASP A 224 19.52 16.65 -11.19
N ASP A 225 18.55 17.55 -11.31
CA ASP A 225 17.27 17.48 -10.59
C ASP A 225 16.52 16.19 -10.93
N LEU A 226 16.46 15.80 -12.22
CA LEU A 226 15.82 14.59 -12.69
C LEU A 226 16.49 13.32 -12.12
N PHE A 227 17.82 13.30 -12.09
CA PHE A 227 18.59 12.21 -11.52
C PHE A 227 18.29 12.04 -10.02
N GLN A 228 18.21 13.13 -9.27
CA GLN A 228 17.87 13.10 -7.84
C GLN A 228 16.47 12.60 -7.57
N ILE A 229 15.48 13.08 -8.33
CA ILE A 229 14.10 12.57 -8.22
C ILE A 229 14.07 11.06 -8.51
N SER A 230 14.81 10.60 -9.51
CA SER A 230 14.91 9.17 -9.82
C SER A 230 15.51 8.35 -8.66
N GLN A 231 16.50 8.90 -7.95
CA GLN A 231 17.08 8.25 -6.76
C GLN A 231 16.09 8.22 -5.58
N LEU A 232 15.37 9.32 -5.35
CA LEU A 232 14.32 9.37 -4.32
C LEU A 232 13.22 8.32 -4.57
N ASP A 233 12.86 8.09 -5.84
CA ASP A 233 11.83 7.11 -6.22
C ASP A 233 12.30 5.65 -6.12
N ALA A 234 13.59 5.39 -6.28
CA ALA A 234 14.16 4.05 -6.23
C ALA A 234 14.24 3.44 -4.80
N GLY A 235 13.74 4.14 -3.80
CA GLY A 235 13.71 3.62 -2.43
C GLY A 235 14.52 4.44 -1.42
N GLY A 236 14.94 5.64 -1.80
CA GLY A 236 15.63 6.58 -0.95
C GLY A 236 17.06 6.88 -1.41
N ILE A 237 17.56 8.00 -0.92
CA ILE A 237 18.95 8.44 -1.12
C ILE A 237 19.82 7.62 -0.14
N PRO A 238 20.88 6.94 -0.61
CA PRO A 238 21.84 6.34 0.31
C PRO A 238 22.63 7.45 0.99
N LEU A 239 22.23 7.82 2.21
CA LEU A 239 22.91 8.85 2.98
C LEU A 239 24.20 8.31 3.60
N SER A 240 25.27 9.07 3.51
CA SER A 240 26.52 8.86 4.24
C SER A 240 26.58 9.85 5.41
N LEU A 241 25.89 9.47 6.51
CA LEU A 241 25.84 10.33 7.69
C LEU A 241 27.19 10.42 8.38
N GLU A 242 27.63 11.65 8.67
CA GLU A 242 28.84 11.94 9.41
C GLU A 242 28.61 13.05 10.43
N SER A 243 29.46 13.11 11.45
CA SER A 243 29.41 14.18 12.45
C SER A 243 29.99 15.46 11.84
N ALA A 244 29.13 16.41 11.56
CA ALA A 244 29.49 17.65 10.83
C ALA A 244 29.01 18.90 11.56
N SER A 245 29.52 20.06 11.11
CA SER A 245 29.11 21.39 11.58
C SER A 245 28.03 21.97 10.66
N LEU A 246 26.84 22.13 11.17
CA LEU A 246 25.75 22.83 10.47
C LEU A 246 26.06 24.33 10.34
N SER A 247 26.79 24.90 11.28
CA SER A 247 27.23 26.30 11.24
C SER A 247 28.14 26.57 10.04
N ASP A 248 29.09 25.63 9.75
CA ASP A 248 29.97 25.74 8.58
C ASP A 248 29.16 25.61 7.29
N LEU A 249 28.26 24.64 7.21
CA LEU A 249 27.39 24.45 6.05
C LEU A 249 26.52 25.70 5.74
N ILE A 250 26.00 26.36 6.79
CA ILE A 250 25.28 27.64 6.63
C ILE A 250 26.21 28.72 6.11
N SER A 251 27.43 28.84 6.67
CA SER A 251 28.41 29.85 6.22
C SER A 251 28.80 29.65 4.76
N ASP A 252 29.11 28.42 4.35
CA ASP A 252 29.44 28.06 2.97
C ASP A 252 28.27 28.40 2.01
N THR A 253 27.04 28.13 2.44
CA THR A 253 25.82 28.46 1.67
C THR A 253 25.71 29.98 1.49
N LEU A 254 25.86 30.76 2.55
CA LEU A 254 25.78 32.22 2.49
C LEU A 254 26.88 32.80 1.57
N GLU A 255 28.10 32.29 1.65
CA GLU A 255 29.21 32.71 0.78
C GLU A 255 28.91 32.42 -0.68
N SER A 256 28.45 31.21 -1.01
CA SER A 256 28.15 30.78 -2.37
C SER A 256 27.03 31.57 -3.04
N PHE A 257 26.03 32.04 -2.27
CA PHE A 257 24.93 32.83 -2.79
C PHE A 257 25.12 34.36 -2.67
N SER A 258 26.18 34.84 -2.01
CA SER A 258 26.44 36.28 -1.78
C SER A 258 26.47 37.09 -3.08
N GLY A 259 27.18 36.59 -4.09
CA GLY A 259 27.29 37.26 -5.40
C GLY A 259 25.94 37.36 -6.14
N ILE A 260 25.15 36.27 -6.12
CA ILE A 260 23.83 36.25 -6.77
C ILE A 260 22.84 37.17 -6.04
N ALA A 261 22.85 37.15 -4.70
CA ALA A 261 22.02 38.04 -3.90
C ALA A 261 22.38 39.53 -4.12
N ALA A 262 23.68 39.86 -4.11
CA ALA A 262 24.14 41.23 -4.39
C ALA A 262 23.76 41.71 -5.80
N GLN A 263 23.92 40.86 -6.83
CA GLN A 263 23.50 41.19 -8.19
C GLN A 263 22.01 41.47 -8.29
N LYS A 264 21.20 40.84 -7.48
CA LYS A 264 19.75 41.02 -7.43
C LYS A 264 19.32 42.14 -6.47
N GLY A 265 20.24 42.69 -5.68
CA GLY A 265 19.96 43.71 -4.66
C GLY A 265 19.19 43.18 -3.47
N VAL A 266 19.41 41.92 -3.11
CA VAL A 266 18.80 41.23 -1.97
C VAL A 266 19.83 41.13 -0.84
N VAL A 267 19.43 41.47 0.37
CA VAL A 267 20.26 41.30 1.58
C VAL A 267 20.21 39.86 2.03
N LEU A 268 21.35 39.16 1.96
CA LEU A 268 21.47 37.77 2.43
C LEU A 268 22.18 37.74 3.79
N SER A 269 21.59 37.09 4.79
CA SER A 269 22.15 36.98 6.12
C SER A 269 21.83 35.63 6.72
N GLY A 270 22.56 35.21 7.77
CA GLY A 270 22.28 34.00 8.48
C GLY A 270 22.96 33.91 9.82
N SER A 271 22.49 32.96 10.65
CA SER A 271 23.05 32.70 11.97
C SER A 271 22.78 31.25 12.37
N ALA A 272 23.71 30.71 13.14
CA ALA A 272 23.56 29.41 13.80
C ALA A 272 23.66 29.58 15.32
N GLY A 273 22.74 28.95 16.05
CA GLY A 273 22.76 28.91 17.50
C GLY A 273 23.96 28.13 18.04
N LYS A 274 24.41 28.42 19.26
CA LYS A 274 25.60 27.80 19.87
C LYS A 274 25.51 26.27 20.06
N ASP A 275 24.28 25.73 20.14
CA ASP A 275 24.05 24.31 20.46
C ASP A 275 23.57 23.47 19.25
N VAL A 276 23.78 23.98 18.04
CA VAL A 276 23.41 23.26 16.81
C VAL A 276 24.45 22.23 16.37
N ASP A 277 25.72 22.46 16.72
CA ASP A 277 26.84 21.61 16.35
C ASP A 277 27.32 20.73 17.54
N PRO A 278 27.91 19.53 17.28
CA PRO A 278 27.86 18.83 16.02
C PRO A 278 26.52 18.12 15.79
N ILE A 279 26.23 17.80 14.53
CA ILE A 279 25.03 17.03 14.11
C ILE A 279 25.44 15.91 13.13
N ASN A 280 24.70 14.78 13.19
CA ASN A 280 24.94 13.64 12.30
C ASN A 280 24.15 13.78 11.01
N ILE A 281 24.77 14.20 9.91
CA ILE A 281 24.16 14.56 8.63
C ILE A 281 25.01 14.09 7.45
N ASP A 282 24.38 13.96 6.30
CA ASP A 282 25.10 13.95 5.03
C ASP A 282 25.24 15.40 4.51
N VAL A 283 26.47 15.91 4.62
CA VAL A 283 26.77 17.34 4.30
C VAL A 283 26.42 17.67 2.86
N LEU A 284 26.69 16.77 1.91
CA LEU A 284 26.43 16.99 0.50
C LEU A 284 24.93 17.10 0.20
N TRP A 285 24.16 16.16 0.70
CA TRP A 285 22.72 16.14 0.47
C TRP A 285 22.00 17.25 1.24
N LEU A 286 22.35 17.47 2.51
CA LEU A 286 21.73 18.55 3.29
C LEU A 286 22.06 19.93 2.73
N GLY A 287 23.32 20.15 2.31
CA GLY A 287 23.72 21.37 1.62
C GLY A 287 22.89 21.64 0.36
N ARG A 288 22.57 20.58 -0.39
CA ARG A 288 21.71 20.65 -1.57
C ARG A 288 20.26 21.05 -1.22
N ALA A 289 19.71 20.52 -0.14
CA ALA A 289 18.39 20.92 0.35
C ALA A 289 18.36 22.41 0.73
N ILE A 290 19.35 22.85 1.52
CA ILE A 290 19.46 24.26 1.93
C ILE A 290 19.64 25.17 0.70
N ASN A 291 20.50 24.79 -0.25
CA ASN A 291 20.72 25.53 -1.48
C ASN A 291 19.43 25.69 -2.31
N ASN A 292 18.60 24.64 -2.39
CA ASN A 292 17.30 24.72 -3.06
C ASN A 292 16.37 25.73 -2.36
N LEU A 293 16.32 25.73 -1.03
CA LEU A 293 15.50 26.67 -0.27
C LEU A 293 16.00 28.12 -0.41
N VAL A 294 17.32 28.35 -0.28
CA VAL A 294 17.93 29.69 -0.39
C VAL A 294 17.82 30.24 -1.80
N SER A 295 18.09 29.42 -2.82
CA SER A 295 17.92 29.82 -4.23
C SER A 295 16.48 30.22 -4.53
N ASN A 296 15.51 29.46 -4.01
CA ASN A 296 14.10 29.77 -4.14
C ASN A 296 13.75 31.10 -3.44
N ALA A 297 14.20 31.31 -2.20
CA ALA A 297 14.00 32.53 -1.44
C ALA A 297 14.57 33.77 -2.19
N ILE A 298 15.83 33.69 -2.67
CA ILE A 298 16.44 34.77 -3.44
C ILE A 298 15.64 35.01 -4.73
N ARG A 299 15.20 33.99 -5.42
CA ARG A 299 14.43 34.08 -6.66
C ARG A 299 13.15 34.91 -6.50
N TYR A 300 12.39 34.69 -5.43
CA TYR A 300 11.07 35.29 -5.21
C TYR A 300 11.12 36.57 -4.37
N THR A 301 12.31 36.96 -3.88
CA THR A 301 12.50 38.23 -3.19
C THR A 301 12.80 39.33 -4.20
N SER A 302 12.13 40.47 -4.10
CA SER A 302 12.35 41.65 -4.95
C SER A 302 13.62 42.39 -4.52
N ASN A 303 14.12 43.26 -5.41
CA ASN A 303 15.22 44.18 -5.09
C ASN A 303 14.89 44.99 -3.82
N GLY A 304 15.86 45.15 -2.92
CA GLY A 304 15.70 45.80 -1.63
C GLY A 304 15.12 44.87 -0.51
N GLY A 305 14.73 43.62 -0.85
CA GLY A 305 14.29 42.66 0.12
C GLY A 305 15.43 41.90 0.83
N SER A 306 15.09 41.00 1.72
CA SER A 306 16.04 40.20 2.50
C SER A 306 15.72 38.71 2.52
N VAL A 307 16.78 37.91 2.62
CA VAL A 307 16.71 36.45 2.87
C VAL A 307 17.57 36.13 4.07
N THR A 308 17.02 35.41 5.03
CA THR A 308 17.70 35.03 6.29
C THR A 308 17.65 33.54 6.47
N LEU A 309 18.83 32.91 6.67
CA LEU A 309 19.00 31.49 6.97
C LEU A 309 19.39 31.32 8.44
N CYS A 310 18.53 30.69 9.27
CA CYS A 310 18.78 30.51 10.67
C CYS A 310 18.71 29.04 11.06
N ALA A 311 19.57 28.62 12.01
CA ALA A 311 19.49 27.32 12.65
C ALA A 311 19.47 27.48 14.17
N GLU A 312 18.54 26.80 14.83
CA GLU A 312 18.37 26.87 16.28
C GLU A 312 18.06 25.49 16.84
N ARG A 313 18.50 25.24 18.08
CA ARG A 313 18.11 24.03 18.80
C ARG A 313 16.71 24.20 19.41
N VAL A 314 15.80 23.29 19.11
CA VAL A 314 14.44 23.24 19.66
C VAL A 314 14.23 21.86 20.29
N ALA A 315 14.30 21.80 21.61
CA ALA A 315 14.26 20.54 22.37
C ALA A 315 15.34 19.54 21.91
N ASP A 316 14.91 18.35 21.42
CA ASP A 316 15.82 17.30 20.93
C ASP A 316 16.09 17.37 19.41
N ASN A 317 15.63 18.43 18.77
CA ASN A 317 15.81 18.62 17.33
C ASN A 317 16.54 19.92 17.05
N ILE A 318 17.11 20.03 15.85
CA ILE A 318 17.60 21.27 15.29
C ILE A 318 16.59 21.75 14.25
N SER A 319 16.14 22.96 14.40
CA SER A 319 15.25 23.65 13.46
C SER A 319 16.08 24.58 12.58
N VAL A 320 15.94 24.43 11.26
CA VAL A 320 16.54 25.32 10.26
C VAL A 320 15.43 26.04 9.53
N SER A 321 15.56 27.34 9.37
CA SER A 321 14.57 28.17 8.68
C SER A 321 15.22 29.08 7.63
N VAL A 322 14.59 29.18 6.46
CA VAL A 322 14.89 30.12 5.41
C VAL A 322 13.71 31.07 5.28
N ARG A 323 13.91 32.32 5.69
CA ARG A 323 12.90 33.39 5.64
C ARG A 323 13.21 34.37 4.51
N ASP A 324 12.23 34.67 3.72
CA ASP A 324 12.31 35.71 2.70
C ASP A 324 11.23 36.81 2.93
N THR A 325 11.46 37.99 2.36
CA THR A 325 10.50 39.10 2.30
C THR A 325 9.92 39.27 0.90
N GLY A 326 9.71 38.16 0.21
CA GLY A 326 9.23 38.12 -1.16
C GLY A 326 7.72 38.29 -1.32
N GLU A 327 7.22 37.87 -2.49
CA GLU A 327 5.81 38.06 -2.84
C GLU A 327 4.86 37.11 -2.05
N GLY A 328 5.41 36.16 -1.31
CA GLY A 328 4.61 35.16 -0.59
C GLY A 328 3.90 34.14 -1.49
N ILE A 329 3.21 33.20 -0.87
CA ILE A 329 2.51 32.09 -1.53
C ILE A 329 1.01 32.24 -1.25
N LEU A 330 0.18 31.97 -2.27
CA LEU A 330 -1.27 31.98 -2.08
C LEU A 330 -1.71 30.82 -1.17
N PRO A 331 -2.74 31.00 -0.33
CA PRO A 331 -3.21 29.96 0.59
C PRO A 331 -3.52 28.63 -0.10
N ASP A 332 -4.12 28.66 -1.29
CA ASP A 332 -4.48 27.50 -2.07
C ASP A 332 -3.24 26.73 -2.61
N ASP A 333 -2.12 27.45 -2.79
CA ASP A 333 -0.87 26.87 -3.30
C ASP A 333 -0.03 26.24 -2.17
N ILE A 334 -0.20 26.65 -0.91
CA ILE A 334 0.63 26.20 0.24
C ILE A 334 0.66 24.67 0.37
N ALA A 335 -0.49 24.00 0.21
CA ALA A 335 -0.59 22.57 0.32
C ALA A 335 0.22 21.81 -0.75
N HIS A 336 0.49 22.47 -1.89
CA HIS A 336 1.05 21.87 -3.08
C HIS A 336 2.51 22.24 -3.37
N VAL A 337 3.11 23.19 -2.62
CA VAL A 337 4.47 23.71 -2.92
C VAL A 337 5.57 22.65 -2.91
N PHE A 338 5.38 21.56 -2.17
CA PHE A 338 6.32 20.44 -2.12
C PHE A 338 5.99 19.32 -3.13
N GLU A 339 4.91 19.45 -3.89
CA GLU A 339 4.60 18.53 -4.97
C GLU A 339 5.56 18.72 -6.14
N ARG A 340 5.88 17.64 -6.81
CA ARG A 340 6.77 17.66 -7.97
C ARG A 340 6.12 18.45 -9.11
N PHE A 341 6.93 19.24 -9.82
CA PHE A 341 6.49 20.08 -10.96
C PHE A 341 5.50 21.18 -10.60
N PHE A 342 5.18 21.34 -9.31
CA PHE A 342 4.27 22.40 -8.90
C PHE A 342 4.90 23.78 -9.14
N ARG A 343 4.13 24.65 -9.77
CA ARG A 343 4.48 26.04 -10.02
C ARG A 343 3.21 26.87 -9.86
N GLY A 344 3.21 27.82 -8.92
CA GLY A 344 2.09 28.73 -8.72
C GLY A 344 1.80 29.54 -10.00
N GLU A 345 0.56 29.97 -10.19
CA GLU A 345 0.08 30.63 -11.43
C GLU A 345 0.95 31.83 -11.86
N LYS A 346 1.41 32.63 -10.91
CA LYS A 346 2.27 33.79 -11.20
C LYS A 346 3.67 33.43 -11.72
N SER A 347 4.17 32.26 -11.37
CA SER A 347 5.49 31.79 -11.79
C SER A 347 5.48 31.13 -13.17
N ARG A 348 4.31 30.71 -13.69
CA ARG A 348 4.17 30.16 -15.05
C ARG A 348 4.48 31.20 -16.15
N ASN A 349 4.22 32.45 -15.88
CA ASN A 349 4.38 33.56 -16.87
C ASN A 349 5.78 34.19 -16.90
N ARG A 350 6.71 33.80 -16.01
CA ARG A 350 8.07 34.33 -15.99
C ARG A 350 9.03 33.39 -16.72
N ILE A 351 9.77 33.92 -17.70
CA ILE A 351 10.79 33.24 -18.53
C ILE A 351 11.95 32.65 -17.67
N SER A 352 12.06 33.04 -16.41
CA SER A 352 13.08 32.61 -15.45
C SER A 352 12.57 31.53 -14.46
N GLY A 353 11.54 30.74 -14.82
CA GLY A 353 10.94 29.75 -13.95
C GLY A 353 11.86 28.53 -13.71
N GLY A 354 12.06 28.12 -12.45
CA GLY A 354 12.72 26.85 -12.10
C GLY A 354 11.93 25.62 -12.51
N SER A 355 12.56 24.46 -12.36
CA SER A 355 12.01 23.13 -12.71
C SER A 355 10.74 22.74 -11.97
N GLY A 356 10.43 23.38 -10.82
CA GLY A 356 9.39 22.93 -9.91
C GLY A 356 9.77 21.65 -9.13
N LEU A 357 11.03 21.24 -9.21
CA LEU A 357 11.56 20.05 -8.52
C LEU A 357 12.31 20.39 -7.23
N GLY A 358 12.90 21.59 -7.12
CA GLY A 358 13.80 21.94 -6.02
C GLY A 358 13.19 21.78 -4.62
N LEU A 359 11.93 22.19 -4.41
CA LEU A 359 11.23 22.01 -3.12
C LEU A 359 10.89 20.55 -2.84
N ALA A 360 10.50 19.79 -3.84
CA ALA A 360 10.25 18.36 -3.72
C ALA A 360 11.54 17.59 -3.39
N ILE A 361 12.66 17.98 -4.01
CA ILE A 361 14.00 17.44 -3.72
C ILE A 361 14.40 17.78 -2.28
N ALA A 362 14.25 19.04 -1.86
CA ALA A 362 14.55 19.45 -0.48
C ALA A 362 13.74 18.64 0.53
N LYS A 363 12.45 18.46 0.28
CA LYS A 363 11.58 17.61 1.11
C LYS A 363 12.09 16.17 1.19
N GLY A 364 12.38 15.54 0.06
CA GLY A 364 12.86 14.16 0.03
C GLY A 364 14.19 13.98 0.76
N ILE A 365 15.12 14.93 0.65
CA ILE A 365 16.39 14.92 1.36
C ILE A 365 16.18 15.04 2.88
N ILE A 366 15.33 15.97 3.32
CA ILE A 366 15.04 16.20 4.74
C ILE A 366 14.34 14.98 5.35
N GLU A 367 13.37 14.39 4.64
CA GLU A 367 12.70 13.16 5.06
C GLU A 367 13.67 11.97 5.14
N ALA A 368 14.64 11.87 4.23
CA ALA A 368 15.70 10.86 4.28
C ALA A 368 16.59 11.02 5.52
N HIS A 369 16.82 12.26 6.00
CA HIS A 369 17.48 12.56 7.26
C HIS A 369 16.58 12.41 8.50
N HIS A 370 15.38 11.79 8.35
CA HIS A 370 14.38 11.65 9.41
C HIS A 370 13.86 12.98 9.95
N GLY A 371 13.96 14.04 9.15
CA GLY A 371 13.45 15.37 9.44
C GLY A 371 12.02 15.58 8.93
N ASN A 372 11.49 16.75 9.26
CA ASN A 372 10.19 17.21 8.77
C ASN A 372 10.33 18.63 8.22
N ILE A 373 9.67 18.96 7.10
CA ILE A 373 9.68 20.25 6.44
C ILE A 373 8.27 20.83 6.32
N TRP A 374 8.14 22.13 6.53
CA TRP A 374 6.88 22.86 6.34
C TRP A 374 7.12 24.28 5.84
N VAL A 375 6.06 24.97 5.50
CA VAL A 375 6.07 26.33 4.99
C VAL A 375 5.01 27.18 5.67
N GLU A 376 5.36 28.42 5.97
CA GLU A 376 4.47 29.47 6.44
C GLU A 376 4.62 30.66 5.50
N SER A 377 3.53 31.17 4.96
CA SER A 377 3.60 32.28 4.01
C SER A 377 2.34 33.12 4.06
N VAL A 378 2.53 34.41 3.87
CA VAL A 378 1.46 35.40 3.72
C VAL A 378 1.70 36.17 2.43
N PRO A 379 0.75 36.25 1.50
CA PRO A 379 0.89 37.00 0.26
C PRO A 379 1.31 38.44 0.53
N GLY A 380 2.41 38.86 -0.11
CA GLY A 380 2.99 40.20 0.03
C GLY A 380 3.83 40.43 1.27
N GLN A 381 3.99 39.46 2.18
CA GLN A 381 4.79 39.55 3.40
C GLN A 381 6.01 38.63 3.42
N GLY A 382 6.11 37.72 2.41
CA GLY A 382 7.20 36.76 2.27
C GLY A 382 6.84 35.36 2.71
N THR A 383 7.85 34.49 2.76
CA THR A 383 7.72 33.08 3.07
C THR A 383 8.77 32.63 4.07
N ILE A 384 8.42 31.63 4.89
CA ILE A 384 9.34 30.95 5.77
C ILE A 384 9.24 29.45 5.46
N PHE A 385 10.30 28.88 4.93
CA PHE A 385 10.47 27.44 4.86
C PHE A 385 11.24 26.99 6.09
N SER A 386 10.70 26.05 6.84
CA SER A 386 11.33 25.53 8.05
C SER A 386 11.41 24.03 7.97
N PHE A 387 12.50 23.46 8.52
CA PHE A 387 12.63 22.02 8.67
C PHE A 387 13.31 21.67 9.99
N THR A 388 13.07 20.44 10.45
CA THR A 388 13.74 19.90 11.65
C THR A 388 14.61 18.71 11.27
N LEU A 389 15.71 18.55 12.03
CA LEU A 389 16.59 17.38 11.99
C LEU A 389 16.71 16.81 13.40
N PRO A 390 16.69 15.49 13.59
CA PRO A 390 16.96 14.89 14.89
C PRO A 390 18.41 15.16 15.30
N LYS A 391 18.61 15.62 16.52
CA LYS A 391 19.95 15.72 17.10
C LYS A 391 20.27 14.41 17.81
N ASN A 392 20.83 13.45 17.10
CA ASN A 392 21.33 12.20 17.67
C ASN A 392 22.76 12.36 18.18
#